data_25cc237c977f603128323000bfc75faa
#
_entry.id   25cc237c977f603128323000bfc75faa
#
_cell.length_a   1.000
_cell.length_b   1.000
_cell.length_c   1.000
_cell.angle_alpha   90.00
_cell.angle_beta   90.00
_cell.angle_gamma   90.00
#
_symmetry.space_group_name_H-M   'P 1'
#
loop_
_entity.id
_entity.type
_entity.pdbx_description
1 polymer ?
#
loop_
_entity_poly.entity_id
_entity_poly.type
_entity_poly.pdbx_seq_one_letter_code
_entity_poly.pdbx_strand_id
1 'polypeptide(L)'
;MTEYEYDLVVVGAGPAGSSAAYAAAKNGIKVALLEKEENVAQTVRTSGVTWIDYAKEFGIPEDCYNPIRTYNFCSPNNKASISDEKAKAAVLDVRKTYRFLAEQAK
;
A
#
# COMPACT_ATOMS: atom_id res chain seq x y z
N MET A 1 13.43 -0.66 33.09
CA MET A 1 12.38 -0.40 32.08
C MET A 1 12.87 0.75 31.17
N THR A 2 12.76 0.56 29.88
CA THR A 2 13.17 1.60 28.90
C THR A 2 11.94 2.43 28.54
N GLU A 3 12.07 3.75 28.66
CA GLU A 3 11.03 4.69 28.26
C GLU A 3 11.41 5.34 26.91
N TYR A 4 10.41 5.58 26.08
CA TYR A 4 10.56 6.27 24.81
C TYR A 4 9.58 7.44 24.75
N GLU A 5 10.03 8.56 24.25
CA GLU A 5 9.20 9.74 24.05
C GLU A 5 8.95 9.98 22.57
N TYR A 6 7.68 10.11 22.21
CA TYR A 6 7.24 10.41 20.84
C TYR A 6 6.15 11.47 20.87
N ASP A 7 6.09 12.27 19.83
CA ASP A 7 5.02 13.27 19.65
C ASP A 7 3.73 12.62 19.16
N LEU A 8 3.86 11.53 18.39
CA LEU A 8 2.74 10.82 17.79
C LEU A 8 3.02 9.32 17.80
N VAL A 9 2.02 8.55 18.15
CA VAL A 9 2.06 7.09 18.04
C VAL A 9 0.98 6.65 17.06
N VAL A 10 1.39 5.93 16.02
CA VAL A 10 0.48 5.36 15.02
C VAL A 10 0.44 3.85 15.23
N VAL A 11 -0.74 3.30 15.37
CA VAL A 11 -0.94 1.87 15.60
C VAL A 11 -1.47 1.23 14.33
N GLY A 12 -0.71 0.26 13.82
CA GLY A 12 -1.00 -0.43 12.57
C GLY A 12 -0.15 0.08 11.41
N ALA A 13 0.72 -0.78 10.89
CA ALA A 13 1.61 -0.46 9.77
C ALA A 13 1.05 -0.92 8.42
N GLY A 14 -0.27 -0.82 8.24
CA GLY A 14 -0.91 -0.95 6.94
C GLY A 14 -0.72 0.33 6.11
N PRO A 15 -1.36 0.44 4.96
CA PRO A 15 -1.15 1.61 4.08
C PRO A 15 -1.59 2.92 4.72
N ALA A 16 -2.67 2.93 5.48
CA ALA A 16 -3.16 4.14 6.14
C ALA A 16 -2.21 4.60 7.25
N GLY A 17 -1.84 3.68 8.17
CA GLY A 17 -0.94 4.00 9.27
C GLY A 17 0.45 4.38 8.80
N SER A 18 1.00 3.66 7.84
CA SER A 18 2.32 3.96 7.26
C SER A 18 2.32 5.32 6.56
N SER A 19 1.27 5.66 5.84
CA SER A 19 1.15 6.95 5.16
C SER A 19 1.02 8.11 6.15
N ALA A 20 0.23 7.92 7.21
CA ALA A 20 0.09 8.91 8.28
C ALA A 20 1.42 9.13 9.01
N ALA A 21 2.13 8.06 9.34
CA ALA A 21 3.44 8.14 10.00
C ALA A 21 4.47 8.84 9.11
N TYR A 22 4.48 8.53 7.82
CA TYR A 22 5.38 9.17 6.85
C TYR A 22 5.11 10.67 6.74
N ALA A 23 3.84 11.06 6.62
CA ALA A 23 3.46 12.46 6.52
C ALA A 23 3.86 13.24 7.78
N ALA A 24 3.67 12.67 8.95
CA ALA A 24 4.07 13.29 10.22
C ALA A 24 5.59 13.40 10.33
N ALA A 25 6.32 12.33 10.05
CA ALA A 25 7.78 12.31 10.10
C ALA A 25 8.40 13.31 9.12
N LYS A 26 7.85 13.42 7.93
CA LYS A 26 8.27 14.36 6.90
C LYS A 26 8.15 15.82 7.36
N ASN A 27 7.21 16.08 8.27
CA ASN A 27 6.99 17.40 8.85
C ASN A 27 7.71 17.62 10.20
N GLY A 28 8.68 16.77 10.52
CA GLY A 28 9.51 16.92 11.71
C GLY A 28 8.91 16.42 13.01
N ILE A 29 7.80 15.70 12.94
CA ILE A 29 7.16 15.10 14.11
C ILE A 29 7.85 13.78 14.45
N LYS A 30 8.18 13.58 15.72
CA LYS A 30 8.77 12.33 16.19
C LYS A 30 7.69 11.28 16.34
N VAL A 31 7.69 10.28 15.44
CA VAL A 31 6.62 9.30 15.30
C VAL A 31 7.09 7.90 15.70
N ALA A 32 6.24 7.17 16.43
CA ALA A 32 6.36 5.74 16.59
C ALA A 32 5.28 5.05 15.76
N LEU A 33 5.67 4.13 14.90
CA LEU A 33 4.75 3.29 14.13
C LEU A 33 4.80 1.88 14.70
N LEU A 34 3.67 1.41 15.23
CA LEU A 34 3.56 0.12 15.90
C LEU A 34 2.79 -0.88 15.03
N GLU A 35 3.27 -2.10 14.95
CA GLU A 35 2.64 -3.18 14.22
C GLU A 35 2.53 -4.41 15.14
N LYS A 36 1.34 -5.02 15.20
CA LYS A 36 1.11 -6.19 16.05
C LYS A 36 1.76 -7.47 15.54
N GLU A 37 1.94 -7.58 14.22
CA GLU A 37 2.60 -8.73 13.62
C GLU A 37 4.11 -8.53 13.60
N GLU A 38 4.85 -9.62 13.59
CA GLU A 38 6.31 -9.59 13.61
C GLU A 38 6.88 -8.84 12.40
N ASN A 39 6.24 -9.02 11.24
CA ASN A 39 6.63 -8.34 10.01
C ASN A 39 5.46 -7.56 9.42
N VAL A 40 5.73 -6.39 8.86
CA VAL A 40 4.73 -5.61 8.12
C VAL A 40 4.17 -6.45 6.98
N ALA A 41 2.85 -6.46 6.83
CA ALA A 41 2.13 -7.23 5.82
C ALA A 41 2.43 -8.73 5.86
N GLN A 42 2.67 -9.27 7.02
CA GLN A 42 2.83 -10.71 7.22
C GLN A 42 1.57 -11.45 6.76
N THR A 43 0.39 -10.91 7.08
CA THR A 43 -0.90 -11.41 6.59
C THR A 43 -1.46 -10.43 5.56
N VAL A 44 -1.69 -10.90 4.34
CA VAL A 44 -2.25 -10.11 3.24
C VAL A 44 -3.74 -10.45 3.11
N ARG A 45 -4.59 -9.41 3.14
CA ARG A 45 -6.06 -9.56 3.15
C ARG A 45 -6.76 -8.83 2.00
N THR A 46 -6.03 -8.43 0.98
CA THR A 46 -6.57 -7.71 -0.17
C THR A 46 -6.00 -8.25 -1.47
N SER A 47 -6.72 -8.04 -2.57
CA SER A 47 -6.28 -8.46 -3.89
C SER A 47 -5.20 -7.56 -4.49
N GLY A 48 -5.10 -6.33 -4.01
CA GLY A 48 -4.11 -5.36 -4.49
C GLY A 48 -4.47 -4.65 -5.78
N VAL A 49 -5.68 -4.80 -6.29
CA VAL A 49 -6.09 -4.09 -7.51
C VAL A 49 -6.25 -2.60 -7.24
N THR A 50 -5.63 -1.77 -8.06
CA THR A 50 -5.71 -0.31 -7.97
C THR A 50 -5.56 0.33 -9.34
N TRP A 51 -5.78 1.64 -9.41
CA TRP A 51 -5.48 2.42 -10.60
C TRP A 51 -4.01 2.84 -10.61
N ILE A 52 -3.38 2.81 -11.78
CA ILE A 52 -1.97 3.19 -11.94
C ILE A 52 -1.74 4.64 -11.51
N ASP A 53 -2.69 5.53 -11.79
CA ASP A 53 -2.56 6.94 -11.40
C ASP A 53 -2.45 7.10 -9.89
N TYR A 54 -3.17 6.31 -9.11
CA TYR A 54 -3.03 6.30 -7.65
C TYR A 54 -1.67 5.76 -7.21
N ALA A 55 -1.20 4.68 -7.84
CA ALA A 55 0.13 4.16 -7.52
C ALA A 55 1.22 5.22 -7.74
N LYS A 56 1.12 5.97 -8.84
CA LYS A 56 2.06 7.05 -9.14
C LYS A 56 1.93 8.22 -8.16
N GLU A 57 0.69 8.60 -7.83
CA GLU A 57 0.42 9.70 -6.89
C GLU A 57 1.04 9.44 -5.51
N PHE A 58 0.97 8.20 -5.05
CA PHE A 58 1.54 7.80 -3.76
C PHE A 58 3.00 7.36 -3.84
N GLY A 59 3.64 7.52 -5.00
CA GLY A 59 5.06 7.21 -5.18
C GLY A 59 5.40 5.73 -5.08
N ILE A 60 4.46 4.84 -5.37
CA ILE A 60 4.69 3.40 -5.33
C ILE A 60 5.60 3.00 -6.49
N PRO A 61 6.74 2.33 -6.23
CA PRO A 61 7.65 1.93 -7.30
C PRO A 61 7.04 0.98 -8.31
N GLU A 62 7.44 1.09 -9.56
CA GLU A 62 6.93 0.25 -10.65
C GLU A 62 7.17 -1.24 -10.44
N ASP A 63 8.21 -1.62 -9.69
CA ASP A 63 8.49 -3.02 -9.37
C ASP A 63 7.56 -3.60 -8.30
N CYS A 64 6.68 -2.76 -7.72
CA CYS A 64 5.67 -3.20 -6.76
C CYS A 64 4.34 -3.59 -7.41
N TYR A 65 4.17 -3.43 -8.71
CA TYR A 65 2.90 -3.75 -9.36
C TYR A 65 3.05 -4.23 -10.80
N ASN A 66 2.04 -4.97 -11.24
CA ASN A 66 1.88 -5.40 -12.63
C ASN A 66 0.78 -4.59 -13.29
N PRO A 67 1.07 -3.85 -14.39
CA PRO A 67 0.04 -3.14 -15.15
C PRO A 67 -0.97 -4.09 -15.78
N ILE A 68 -2.23 -3.70 -15.80
CA ILE A 68 -3.34 -4.47 -16.38
C ILE A 68 -4.02 -3.65 -17.45
N ARG A 69 -4.23 -4.25 -18.62
CA ARG A 69 -4.88 -3.64 -19.77
C ARG A 69 -6.25 -4.24 -20.06
N THR A 70 -6.51 -5.45 -19.59
CA THR A 70 -7.74 -6.19 -19.89
C THR A 70 -8.43 -6.60 -18.61
N TYR A 71 -9.72 -6.33 -18.54
CA TYR A 71 -10.58 -6.68 -17.41
C TYR A 71 -11.65 -7.63 -17.88
N ASN A 72 -11.83 -8.73 -17.18
CA ASN A 72 -12.89 -9.70 -17.45
C ASN A 72 -13.88 -9.69 -16.30
N PHE A 73 -15.14 -9.45 -16.61
CA PHE A 73 -16.24 -9.51 -15.67
C PHE A 73 -17.06 -10.76 -15.99
N CYS A 74 -17.10 -11.69 -15.07
CA CYS A 74 -17.75 -12.99 -15.27
C CYS A 74 -18.87 -13.18 -14.26
N SER A 75 -20.01 -13.66 -14.76
CA SER A 75 -21.08 -14.24 -13.95
C SER A 75 -21.23 -15.72 -14.33
N PRO A 76 -22.09 -16.50 -13.67
CA PRO A 76 -22.24 -17.91 -14.02
C PRO A 76 -22.57 -18.16 -15.49
N ASN A 77 -23.29 -17.25 -16.14
CA ASN A 77 -23.78 -17.44 -17.52
C ASN A 77 -23.28 -16.39 -18.52
N ASN A 78 -22.58 -15.34 -18.05
CA ASN A 78 -22.16 -14.24 -18.92
C ASN A 78 -20.74 -13.80 -18.62
N LYS A 79 -20.09 -13.24 -19.64
CA LYS A 79 -18.76 -12.68 -19.55
C LYS A 79 -18.67 -11.39 -20.34
N ALA A 80 -18.10 -10.36 -19.77
CA ALA A 80 -17.77 -9.12 -20.46
C ALA A 80 -16.27 -8.86 -20.32
N SER A 81 -15.65 -8.34 -21.37
CA SER A 81 -14.22 -7.99 -21.39
C SER A 81 -14.05 -6.55 -21.85
N ILE A 82 -13.22 -5.82 -21.14
CA ILE A 82 -12.81 -4.45 -21.48
C ILE A 82 -11.31 -4.44 -21.62
N SER A 83 -10.82 -3.91 -22.75
CA SER A 83 -9.38 -3.78 -23.00
C SER A 83 -9.03 -2.33 -23.32
N ASP A 84 -7.95 -1.83 -22.74
CA ASP A 84 -7.40 -0.51 -22.98
C ASP A 84 -6.09 -0.60 -23.75
N GLU A 85 -5.79 0.39 -24.60
CA GLU A 85 -4.51 0.46 -25.29
C GLU A 85 -3.35 0.66 -24.31
N LYS A 86 -3.58 1.48 -23.27
CA LYS A 86 -2.63 1.70 -22.18
C LYS A 86 -3.18 1.08 -20.91
N ALA A 87 -2.30 0.52 -20.10
CA ALA A 87 -2.68 0.02 -18.81
C ALA A 87 -3.13 1.17 -17.90
N LYS A 88 -4.34 1.07 -17.36
CA LYS A 88 -4.91 2.05 -16.42
C LYS A 88 -4.98 1.51 -15.00
N ALA A 89 -5.06 0.19 -14.86
CA ALA A 89 -5.07 -0.47 -13.57
C ALA A 89 -3.80 -1.30 -13.37
N ALA A 90 -3.60 -1.72 -12.15
CA ALA A 90 -2.47 -2.55 -11.76
C ALA A 90 -2.88 -3.49 -10.63
N VAL A 91 -2.17 -4.59 -10.52
CA VAL A 91 -2.22 -5.45 -9.34
C VAL A 91 -0.94 -5.24 -8.55
N LEU A 92 -1.08 -4.76 -7.32
CA LEU A 92 0.05 -4.54 -6.42
C LEU A 92 0.55 -5.88 -5.88
N ASP A 93 1.86 -6.01 -5.75
CA ASP A 93 2.44 -6.92 -4.77
C ASP A 93 2.21 -6.26 -3.41
N VAL A 94 1.14 -6.66 -2.74
CA VAL A 94 0.65 -5.99 -1.53
C VAL A 94 1.71 -6.00 -0.43
N ARG A 95 2.37 -7.12 -0.21
CA ARG A 95 3.41 -7.24 0.83
C ARG A 95 4.56 -6.30 0.56
N LYS A 96 5.05 -6.30 -0.66
CA LYS A 96 6.15 -5.43 -1.09
C LYS A 96 5.78 -3.96 -0.98
N THR A 97 4.57 -3.61 -1.43
CA THR A 97 4.04 -2.24 -1.38
C THR A 97 3.90 -1.75 0.06
N TYR A 98 3.30 -2.55 0.94
CA TYR A 98 3.08 -2.15 2.33
C TYR A 98 4.41 -1.99 3.08
N ARG A 99 5.39 -2.86 2.81
CA ARG A 99 6.73 -2.75 3.39
C ARG A 99 7.44 -1.50 2.90
N PHE A 100 7.29 -1.17 1.63
CA PHE A 100 7.81 0.09 1.06
C PHE A 100 7.22 1.30 1.79
N LEU A 101 5.90 1.34 1.97
CA LEU A 101 5.23 2.45 2.67
C LEU A 101 5.69 2.57 4.13
N ALA A 102 5.85 1.45 4.82
CA ALA A 102 6.35 1.46 6.20
C ALA A 102 7.80 1.92 6.29
N GLU A 103 8.66 1.52 5.35
CA GLU A 103 10.06 1.96 5.29
C GLU A 103 10.20 3.46 5.08
N GLN A 104 9.30 4.08 4.31
CA GLN A 104 9.31 5.54 4.12
C GLN A 104 9.13 6.30 5.43
N ALA A 105 8.42 5.70 6.41
CA ALA A 105 8.13 6.34 7.69
C ALA A 105 9.31 6.33 8.67
N LYS A 106 10.36 5.64 8.33
CA LYS A 106 11.58 5.57 9.16
C LYS A 106 12.42 6.85 9.09
#